data_25cd0cc1df4579600b1fb644f545dc46
#
_entry.id   25cd0cc1df4579600b1fb644f545dc46
#
_cell.length_a   1.000
_cell.length_b   1.000
_cell.length_c   1.000
_cell.angle_alpha   90.00
_cell.angle_beta   90.00
_cell.angle_gamma   90.00
#
_symmetry.space_group_name_H-M   'P 1'
#
loop_
_entity.id
_entity.type
_entity.pdbx_description
1 polymer ?
#
loop_
_entity_poly.entity_id
_entity_poly.type
_entity_poly.pdbx_seq_one_letter_code
_entity_poly.pdbx_strand_id
1 'polypeptide(L)'
;GPYEVLGNPHPSDKTYTSFHSQISSVFKMPGKKNLYIALADRWMPEAMDLDYNIYGPVVSKVFDPKLSQQDKMEAFSYLGKMPRENTKIADYVWLPIQFDGDIPVIEWMDEWKWEDFD
;
A
#
# COMPACT_ATOMS: atom_id res chain seq x y z
N GLY A 1 22.03 -6.63 -0.21
CA GLY A 1 22.14 -5.38 -0.99
C GLY A 1 23.35 -5.32 -1.89
N PRO A 2 23.47 -4.33 -2.74
CA PRO A 2 22.64 -3.12 -2.70
C PRO A 2 21.19 -3.39 -3.12
N TYR A 3 20.26 -2.57 -2.63
CA TYR A 3 18.85 -2.59 -3.01
C TYR A 3 18.57 -1.43 -3.98
N GLU A 4 17.74 -1.70 -4.97
CA GLU A 4 17.26 -0.70 -5.91
C GLU A 4 15.78 -0.44 -5.69
N VAL A 5 15.37 0.83 -5.75
CA VAL A 5 13.95 1.20 -5.65
C VAL A 5 13.31 1.03 -7.02
N LEU A 6 12.40 0.07 -7.14
CA LEU A 6 11.72 -0.24 -8.40
C LEU A 6 10.44 0.57 -8.63
N GLY A 7 10.01 1.38 -7.66
CA GLY A 7 8.81 2.21 -7.74
C GLY A 7 7.60 1.64 -7.01
N ASN A 8 6.41 2.11 -7.39
CA ASN A 8 5.15 1.69 -6.78
C ASN A 8 4.62 0.42 -7.45
N PRO A 9 4.46 -0.69 -6.71
CA PRO A 9 3.91 -1.92 -7.28
C PRO A 9 2.41 -1.89 -7.56
N HIS A 10 1.70 -0.81 -7.18
CA HIS A 10 0.26 -0.62 -7.42
C HIS A 10 0.03 0.52 -8.43
N PRO A 11 0.39 0.37 -9.72
CA PRO A 11 0.40 1.48 -10.68
C PRO A 11 -1.00 2.02 -10.99
N SER A 12 -2.04 1.21 -10.85
CA SER A 12 -3.43 1.62 -11.07
C SER A 12 -4.08 2.32 -9.87
N ASP A 13 -3.47 2.25 -8.68
CA ASP A 13 -3.98 2.95 -7.50
C ASP A 13 -3.55 4.42 -7.49
N LYS A 14 -4.45 5.29 -7.95
CA LYS A 14 -4.22 6.75 -8.02
C LYS A 14 -4.19 7.43 -6.65
N THR A 15 -4.66 6.75 -5.59
CA THR A 15 -4.66 7.28 -4.23
C THR A 15 -3.33 7.06 -3.52
N TYR A 16 -2.44 6.23 -4.06
CA TYR A 16 -1.17 5.84 -3.46
C TYR A 16 -1.32 5.23 -2.05
N THR A 17 -2.39 4.50 -1.83
CA THR A 17 -2.72 3.85 -0.56
C THR A 17 -2.61 2.32 -0.62
N SER A 18 -2.10 1.77 -1.73
CA SER A 18 -2.07 0.33 -1.97
C SER A 18 -3.47 -0.30 -1.87
N PHE A 19 -4.45 0.36 -2.52
CA PHE A 19 -5.87 -0.01 -2.46
C PHE A 19 -6.45 0.03 -1.04
N HIS A 20 -6.07 1.06 -0.25
CA HIS A 20 -6.46 1.25 1.16
C HIS A 20 -5.99 0.12 2.08
N SER A 21 -4.86 -0.48 1.76
CA SER A 21 -4.30 -1.61 2.49
C SER A 21 -2.82 -1.46 2.77
N GLN A 22 -2.30 -2.33 3.60
CA GLN A 22 -0.88 -2.45 3.88
C GLN A 22 -0.47 -3.91 3.73
N ILE A 23 0.49 -4.18 2.86
CA ILE A 23 1.03 -5.54 2.69
C ILE A 23 1.73 -5.95 3.98
N SER A 24 1.26 -7.05 4.57
CA SER A 24 1.83 -7.67 5.76
C SER A 24 2.76 -8.83 5.43
N SER A 25 2.50 -9.54 4.34
CA SER A 25 3.39 -10.60 3.86
C SER A 25 3.24 -10.88 2.38
N VAL A 26 4.27 -11.50 1.82
CA VAL A 26 4.28 -12.04 0.46
C VAL A 26 4.72 -13.50 0.54
N PHE A 27 4.01 -14.38 -0.12
CA PHE A 27 4.39 -15.78 -0.19
C PHE A 27 4.19 -16.37 -1.59
N LYS A 28 5.00 -17.37 -1.92
CA LYS A 28 4.84 -18.12 -3.15
C LYS A 28 3.76 -19.18 -2.97
N MET A 29 2.83 -19.26 -3.90
CA MET A 29 1.79 -20.30 -3.88
C MET A 29 2.41 -21.69 -4.13
N PRO A 30 2.19 -22.66 -3.20
CA PRO A 30 2.66 -24.01 -3.39
C PRO A 30 2.11 -24.64 -4.67
N GLY A 31 2.98 -25.33 -5.40
CA GLY A 31 2.61 -26.00 -6.66
C GLY A 31 2.52 -25.08 -7.88
N LYS A 32 2.73 -23.78 -7.72
CA LYS A 32 2.77 -22.80 -8.83
C LYS A 32 4.20 -22.35 -9.09
N LYS A 33 4.54 -22.16 -10.37
CA LYS A 33 5.87 -21.72 -10.77
C LYS A 33 6.10 -20.24 -10.47
N ASN A 34 5.17 -19.39 -10.84
CA ASN A 34 5.34 -17.96 -10.87
C ASN A 34 4.25 -17.19 -10.07
N LEU A 35 3.40 -17.89 -9.31
CA LEU A 35 2.36 -17.25 -8.55
C LEU A 35 2.86 -16.87 -7.15
N TYR A 36 2.94 -15.59 -6.89
CA TYR A 36 3.17 -14.99 -5.58
C TYR A 36 1.93 -14.23 -5.15
N ILE A 37 1.61 -14.26 -3.88
CA ILE A 37 0.43 -13.60 -3.32
C ILE A 37 0.89 -12.54 -2.34
N ALA A 38 0.40 -11.33 -2.53
CA ALA A 38 0.48 -10.26 -1.53
C ALA A 38 -0.73 -10.37 -0.60
N LEU A 39 -0.49 -10.67 0.67
CA LEU A 39 -1.47 -10.59 1.73
C LEU A 39 -1.38 -9.22 2.38
N ALA A 40 -2.48 -8.51 2.41
CA ALA A 40 -2.54 -7.16 2.97
C ALA A 40 -3.71 -7.00 3.94
N ASP A 41 -3.46 -6.23 4.98
CA ASP A 41 -4.49 -5.76 5.91
C ASP A 41 -5.17 -4.54 5.28
N ARG A 42 -6.44 -4.65 4.96
CA ARG A 42 -7.25 -3.58 4.41
C ARG A 42 -7.99 -2.86 5.53
N TRP A 43 -7.28 -2.01 6.22
CA TRP A 43 -7.76 -1.30 7.41
C TRP A 43 -8.55 -0.02 7.09
N MET A 44 -8.63 0.36 5.82
CA MET A 44 -9.44 1.47 5.33
C MET A 44 -10.36 1.02 4.17
N PRO A 45 -11.26 0.01 4.40
CA PRO A 45 -12.10 -0.52 3.33
C PRO A 45 -13.09 0.52 2.79
N GLU A 46 -13.54 1.44 3.62
CA GLU A 46 -14.32 2.59 3.18
C GLU A 46 -13.36 3.60 2.55
N ALA A 47 -13.63 3.94 1.30
CA ALA A 47 -12.81 4.88 0.55
C ALA A 47 -12.75 6.21 1.31
N MET A 48 -11.55 6.59 1.67
CA MET A 48 -11.29 7.97 2.08
C MET A 48 -10.75 8.68 0.84
N ASP A 49 -11.43 9.75 0.46
CA ASP A 49 -10.96 10.66 -0.60
C ASP A 49 -9.75 11.45 -0.08
N LEU A 50 -8.65 10.73 0.12
CA LEU A 50 -7.38 11.34 0.51
C LEU A 50 -6.67 11.78 -0.75
N ASP A 51 -6.55 13.07 -0.96
CA ASP A 51 -5.71 13.62 -2.01
C ASP A 51 -4.24 13.50 -1.61
N TYR A 52 -3.52 12.59 -2.26
CA TYR A 52 -2.09 12.39 -2.03
C TYR A 52 -1.26 13.66 -2.19
N ASN A 53 -1.65 14.58 -3.08
CA ASN A 53 -0.95 15.85 -3.27
C ASN A 53 -1.06 16.76 -2.04
N ILE A 54 -2.08 16.55 -1.21
CA ILE A 54 -2.27 17.29 0.04
C ILE A 54 -1.51 16.63 1.19
N TYR A 55 -1.75 15.35 1.46
CA TYR A 55 -1.20 14.73 2.66
C TYR A 55 0.16 14.05 2.46
N GLY A 56 0.52 13.65 1.25
CA GLY A 56 1.84 13.08 0.97
C GLY A 56 3.00 13.97 1.43
N PRO A 57 3.01 15.28 1.11
CA PRO A 57 4.00 16.22 1.65
C PRO A 57 3.95 16.34 3.19
N VAL A 58 2.78 16.23 3.81
CA VAL A 58 2.64 16.28 5.28
C VAL A 58 3.27 15.05 5.91
N VAL A 59 2.98 13.85 5.39
CA VAL A 59 3.59 12.60 5.85
C VAL A 59 5.11 12.65 5.68
N SER A 60 5.59 13.13 4.55
CA SER A 60 7.03 13.27 4.30
C SER A 60 7.72 14.15 5.33
N LYS A 61 7.08 15.25 5.76
CA LYS A 61 7.61 16.13 6.82
C LYS A 61 7.71 15.42 8.18
N VAL A 62 6.73 14.61 8.55
CA VAL A 62 6.75 13.87 9.82
C VAL A 62 7.97 12.98 9.91
N PHE A 63 8.34 12.34 8.81
CA PHE A 63 9.45 11.38 8.76
C PHE A 63 10.79 12.00 8.32
N ASP A 64 10.85 13.29 7.99
CA ASP A 64 12.11 13.95 7.61
C ASP A 64 13.03 14.11 8.83
N PRO A 65 14.21 13.47 8.85
CA PRO A 65 15.13 13.57 9.97
C PRO A 65 15.74 14.96 10.14
N LYS A 66 15.65 15.81 9.12
CA LYS A 66 16.26 17.17 9.11
C LYS A 66 15.33 18.24 9.67
N LEU A 67 14.02 17.94 9.81
CA LEU A 67 13.07 18.91 10.33
C LEU A 67 13.14 19.02 11.86
N SER A 68 12.84 20.23 12.35
CA SER A 68 12.72 20.49 13.78
C SER A 68 11.57 19.70 14.41
N GLN A 69 11.64 19.47 15.71
CA GLN A 69 10.54 18.84 16.44
C GLN A 69 9.23 19.65 16.36
N GLN A 70 9.34 20.97 16.32
CA GLN A 70 8.18 21.85 16.21
C GLN A 70 7.47 21.69 14.86
N ASP A 71 8.22 21.66 13.75
CA ASP A 71 7.66 21.46 12.40
C ASP A 71 7.03 20.07 12.26
N LYS A 72 7.64 19.05 12.86
CA LYS A 72 7.07 17.70 12.91
C LYS A 72 5.77 17.65 13.70
N MET A 73 5.70 18.34 14.86
CA MET A 73 4.48 18.41 15.66
C MET A 73 3.34 19.11 14.92
N GLU A 74 3.65 20.17 14.15
CA GLU A 74 2.68 20.84 13.30
C GLU A 74 2.13 19.90 12.22
N ALA A 75 3.02 19.18 11.52
CA ALA A 75 2.63 18.19 10.55
C ALA A 75 1.79 17.06 11.15
N PHE A 76 2.16 16.57 12.33
CA PHE A 76 1.38 15.59 13.09
C PHE A 76 -0.01 16.09 13.47
N SER A 77 -0.12 17.37 13.90
CA SER A 77 -1.41 18.00 14.21
C SER A 77 -2.33 18.05 12.99
N TYR A 78 -1.76 18.23 11.80
CA TYR A 78 -2.52 18.19 10.55
C TYR A 78 -3.02 16.77 10.25
N LEU A 79 -2.17 15.75 10.38
CA LEU A 79 -2.58 14.35 10.24
C LEU A 79 -3.68 13.95 11.22
N GLY A 80 -3.66 14.48 12.44
CA GLY A 80 -4.69 14.23 13.45
C GLY A 80 -6.09 14.76 13.09
N LYS A 81 -6.21 15.60 12.07
CA LYS A 81 -7.49 16.09 11.52
C LYS A 81 -8.03 15.24 10.39
N MET A 82 -7.24 14.29 9.91
CA MET A 82 -7.66 13.39 8.84
C MET A 82 -8.65 12.34 9.37
N PRO A 83 -9.49 11.79 8.48
CA PRO A 83 -10.33 10.64 8.85
C PRO A 83 -9.48 9.54 9.46
N ARG A 84 -9.96 8.97 10.56
CA ARG A 84 -9.26 7.87 11.23
C ARG A 84 -9.72 6.54 10.67
N GLU A 85 -8.79 5.61 10.61
CA GLU A 85 -9.07 4.23 10.32
C GLU A 85 -10.07 3.65 11.33
N ASN A 86 -11.00 2.85 10.85
CA ASN A 86 -11.91 2.07 11.69
C ASN A 86 -11.49 0.59 11.64
N THR A 87 -10.64 0.20 12.54
CA THR A 87 -10.12 -1.18 12.59
C THR A 87 -11.18 -2.24 12.90
N LYS A 88 -12.37 -1.84 13.33
CA LYS A 88 -13.50 -2.78 13.57
C LYS A 88 -14.10 -3.32 12.27
N ILE A 89 -13.92 -2.58 11.16
CA ILE A 89 -14.36 -2.97 9.84
C ILE A 89 -13.18 -3.33 8.92
N ALA A 90 -12.00 -3.46 9.50
CA ALA A 90 -10.82 -3.89 8.75
C ALA A 90 -11.04 -5.26 8.13
N ASP A 91 -10.54 -5.42 6.94
CA ASP A 91 -10.66 -6.63 6.14
C ASP A 91 -9.27 -7.07 5.65
N TYR A 92 -9.21 -8.21 4.99
CA TYR A 92 -7.99 -8.69 4.33
C TYR A 92 -8.19 -8.68 2.83
N VAL A 93 -7.12 -8.39 2.12
CA VAL A 93 -7.08 -8.53 0.67
C VAL A 93 -5.88 -9.39 0.26
N TRP A 94 -6.12 -10.31 -0.67
CA TRP A 94 -5.12 -11.20 -1.22
C TRP A 94 -5.08 -10.97 -2.73
N LEU A 95 -3.97 -10.44 -3.21
CA LEU A 95 -3.81 -10.12 -4.61
C LEU A 95 -2.62 -10.86 -5.21
N PRO A 96 -2.75 -11.40 -6.42
CA PRO A 96 -1.61 -12.00 -7.12
C PRO A 96 -0.62 -10.92 -7.52
N ILE A 97 0.66 -11.22 -7.35
CA ILE A 97 1.75 -10.39 -7.85
C ILE A 97 2.09 -10.87 -9.24
N GLN A 98 1.94 -10.01 -10.20
CA GLN A 98 2.40 -10.20 -11.57
C GLN A 98 3.78 -9.55 -11.74
N PHE A 99 4.48 -9.92 -12.79
CA PHE A 99 5.80 -9.36 -13.10
C PHE A 99 5.82 -8.84 -14.54
N ASP A 100 6.19 -7.58 -14.70
CA ASP A 100 6.57 -7.00 -15.98
C ASP A 100 8.11 -6.98 -16.05
N GLY A 101 8.69 -8.01 -16.66
CA GLY A 101 10.11 -8.31 -16.51
C GLY A 101 10.42 -8.62 -15.05
N ASP A 102 11.27 -7.81 -14.42
CA ASP A 102 11.66 -7.93 -13.00
C ASP A 102 10.84 -6.99 -12.07
N ILE A 103 9.91 -6.23 -12.64
CA ILE A 103 9.10 -5.26 -11.88
C ILE A 103 7.84 -5.93 -11.34
N PRO A 104 7.62 -5.97 -10.03
CA PRO A 104 6.39 -6.48 -9.45
C PRO A 104 5.23 -5.51 -9.70
N VAL A 105 4.09 -6.07 -10.11
CA VAL A 105 2.85 -5.33 -10.37
C VAL A 105 1.71 -6.00 -9.63
N ILE A 106 0.96 -5.22 -8.86
CA ILE A 106 -0.23 -5.66 -8.13
C ILE A 106 -1.40 -4.80 -8.61
N GLU A 107 -2.35 -5.46 -9.26
CA GLU A 107 -3.58 -4.83 -9.70
C GLU A 107 -4.75 -5.23 -8.81
N TRP A 108 -5.72 -4.33 -8.68
CA TRP A 108 -6.95 -4.67 -7.98
C TRP A 108 -7.75 -5.70 -8.75
N MET A 109 -8.19 -6.74 -8.06
CA MET A 109 -9.08 -7.77 -8.58
C MET A 109 -10.17 -8.04 -7.55
N ASP A 110 -11.44 -7.86 -7.94
CA ASP A 110 -12.57 -8.19 -7.06
C ASP A 110 -12.66 -9.69 -6.82
N GLU A 111 -12.33 -10.48 -7.84
CA GLU A 111 -12.24 -11.93 -7.81
C GLU A 111 -11.09 -12.40 -8.69
N TRP A 112 -10.44 -13.45 -8.28
CA TRP A 112 -9.40 -14.12 -9.07
C TRP A 112 -9.32 -15.61 -8.69
N LYS A 113 -8.83 -16.43 -9.60
CA LYS A 113 -8.65 -17.86 -9.39
C LYS A 113 -7.18 -18.23 -9.56
N TRP A 114 -6.71 -19.07 -8.67
CA TRP A 114 -5.31 -19.53 -8.70
C TRP A 114 -4.97 -20.35 -9.95
N GLU A 115 -6.01 -20.95 -10.58
CA GLU A 115 -5.89 -21.70 -11.84
C GLU A 115 -5.51 -20.80 -13.03
N ASP A 116 -5.81 -19.52 -12.96
CA ASP A 116 -5.52 -18.55 -14.02
C ASP A 116 -4.03 -18.16 -14.07
N PHE A 117 -3.24 -18.63 -13.11
CA PHE A 117 -1.81 -18.31 -12.95
C PHE A 117 -0.95 -19.59 -13.01
N ASP A 118 0.26 -19.42 -13.55
CA ASP A 118 1.27 -20.50 -13.62
C ASP A 118 2.02 -20.74 -12.30
#